data_6c6ce17c49de377061f3a091c3b36b7e
#
_entry.id   6c6ce17c49de377061f3a091c3b36b7e
#
_cell.length_a   1.000
_cell.length_b   1.000
_cell.length_c   1.000
_cell.angle_alpha   90.00
_cell.angle_beta   90.00
_cell.angle_gamma   90.00
#
_symmetry.space_group_name_H-M   'P 1'
#
loop_
_entity.id
_entity.type
_entity.pdbx_description
1 polymer ?
#
loop_
_entity_poly.entity_id
_entity_poly.type
_entity_poly.pdbx_seq_one_letter_code
_entity_poly.pdbx_strand_id
1 'polypeptide(L)'
;MIKLAIAIRDEKYLQQLINRLRSEKDISLLSTIIIKDLESEVKQAIAFMGQMIEQRPDILLLDQVILREVASLDLGRILGYKDKLPTMKTIIVGIRFNEENVIAMMEGGVQGFFRTELGDEQLIKCIRVVARGEIWLDAALITRVFDEFIEELTKKRDRFESLTHLSVANLEMLSPREMEVMSLISKSMTNEEIADKLFLSSKTVKTHMRNIFAKAGIRNRVEAALIYTRHALISH
;
A
#
# COMPACT_ATOMS: atom_id res chain seq x y z
N MET A 1 1.16 19.74 -2.57
CA MET A 1 2.34 19.22 -3.31
C MET A 1 2.92 18.09 -2.50
N ILE A 2 3.04 16.89 -3.09
CA ILE A 2 3.52 15.67 -2.41
C ILE A 2 5.04 15.71 -2.37
N LYS A 3 5.63 15.66 -1.17
CA LYS A 3 7.08 15.65 -0.96
C LYS A 3 7.58 14.20 -0.95
N LEU A 4 8.46 13.86 -1.88
CA LEU A 4 8.91 12.50 -2.12
C LEU A 4 10.40 12.34 -1.82
N ALA A 5 10.77 11.31 -1.06
CA ALA A 5 12.13 10.80 -0.92
C ALA A 5 12.22 9.41 -1.58
N ILE A 6 13.37 9.08 -2.17
CA ILE A 6 13.56 7.82 -2.92
C ILE A 6 14.87 7.15 -2.49
N ALA A 7 14.78 5.90 -2.08
CA ALA A 7 15.92 5.03 -1.83
C ALA A 7 15.80 3.77 -2.69
N ILE A 8 16.60 3.66 -3.74
CA ILE A 8 16.53 2.61 -4.77
C ILE A 8 17.93 2.06 -5.04
N ARG A 9 17.99 0.78 -5.44
CA ARG A 9 19.24 0.10 -5.76
C ARG A 9 19.65 0.29 -7.23
N ASP A 10 18.68 0.30 -8.14
CA ASP A 10 18.92 0.41 -9.58
C ASP A 10 19.02 1.89 -10.00
N GLU A 11 20.23 2.31 -10.34
CA GLU A 11 20.53 3.67 -10.77
C GLU A 11 19.82 4.05 -12.07
N LYS A 12 19.72 3.13 -13.02
CA LYS A 12 19.04 3.37 -14.29
C LYS A 12 17.55 3.59 -14.08
N TYR A 13 16.93 2.77 -13.25
CA TYR A 13 15.52 2.93 -12.89
C TYR A 13 15.29 4.23 -12.14
N LEU A 14 16.18 4.61 -11.21
CA LEU A 14 16.08 5.89 -10.52
C LEU A 14 16.11 7.09 -11.50
N GLN A 15 17.01 7.08 -12.46
CA GLN A 15 17.11 8.17 -13.46
C GLN A 15 15.86 8.26 -14.34
N GLN A 16 15.31 7.13 -14.77
CA GLN A 16 14.05 7.09 -15.51
C GLN A 16 12.91 7.68 -14.67
N LEU A 17 12.80 7.26 -13.42
CA LEU A 17 11.77 7.73 -12.50
C LEU A 17 11.89 9.24 -12.21
N ILE A 18 13.10 9.74 -11.95
CA ILE A 18 13.34 11.20 -11.77
C ILE A 18 12.87 11.99 -12.99
N ASN A 19 13.22 11.54 -14.20
CA ASN A 19 12.82 12.21 -15.43
C ASN A 19 11.30 12.23 -15.59
N ARG A 20 10.64 11.15 -15.24
CA ARG A 20 9.17 11.04 -15.31
C ARG A 20 8.49 11.92 -14.25
N LEU A 21 9.00 11.93 -13.02
CA LEU A 21 8.44 12.73 -11.92
C LEU A 21 8.56 14.25 -12.16
N ARG A 22 9.58 14.70 -12.90
CA ARG A 22 9.75 16.13 -13.24
C ARG A 22 8.56 16.72 -14.02
N SER A 23 7.80 15.90 -14.72
CA SER A 23 6.61 16.34 -15.44
C SER A 23 5.36 16.49 -14.56
N GLU A 24 5.40 15.98 -13.32
CA GLU A 24 4.27 15.98 -12.39
C GLU A 24 4.29 17.22 -11.50
N LYS A 25 3.32 18.13 -11.71
CA LYS A 25 3.26 19.43 -11.00
C LYS A 25 2.92 19.32 -9.52
N ASP A 26 2.33 18.21 -9.11
CA ASP A 26 1.86 17.95 -7.75
C ASP A 26 2.84 17.14 -6.90
N ILE A 27 3.97 16.69 -7.47
CA ILE A 27 5.00 15.92 -6.79
C ILE A 27 6.31 16.71 -6.76
N SER A 28 6.93 16.79 -5.59
CA SER A 28 8.23 17.43 -5.37
C SER A 28 9.23 16.40 -4.86
N LEU A 29 10.26 16.13 -5.63
CA LEU A 29 11.35 15.27 -5.22
C LEU A 29 12.30 16.05 -4.29
N LEU A 30 12.46 15.56 -3.05
CA LEU A 30 13.31 16.20 -2.03
C LEU A 30 14.72 15.62 -2.02
N SER A 31 14.82 14.30 -1.89
CA SER A 31 16.10 13.60 -1.80
C SER A 31 16.03 12.23 -2.44
N THR A 32 17.18 11.79 -2.96
CA THR A 32 17.35 10.46 -3.55
C THR A 32 18.64 9.85 -3.08
N ILE A 33 18.65 8.53 -2.92
CA ILE A 33 19.86 7.77 -2.65
C ILE A 33 19.86 6.48 -3.47
N ILE A 34 21.04 6.08 -3.92
CA ILE A 34 21.30 4.76 -4.50
C ILE A 34 22.08 3.97 -3.46
N ILE A 35 21.55 2.82 -3.04
CA ILE A 35 22.21 1.90 -2.12
C ILE A 35 22.40 0.58 -2.86
N LYS A 36 23.63 0.31 -3.31
CA LYS A 36 23.98 -0.93 -4.02
C LYS A 36 24.33 -2.06 -3.06
N ASP A 37 24.98 -1.72 -1.96
CA ASP A 37 25.37 -2.62 -0.89
C ASP A 37 25.30 -1.88 0.45
N LEU A 38 24.39 -2.32 1.30
CA LEU A 38 24.10 -1.61 2.54
C LEU A 38 25.27 -1.68 3.54
N GLU A 39 26.01 -2.78 3.59
CA GLU A 39 27.14 -2.93 4.53
C GLU A 39 28.24 -1.91 4.27
N SER A 40 28.56 -1.67 3.00
CA SER A 40 29.56 -0.67 2.60
C SER A 40 29.02 0.76 2.60
N GLU A 41 27.71 0.94 2.44
CA GLU A 41 27.05 2.25 2.25
C GLU A 41 26.26 2.73 3.49
N VAL A 42 26.45 2.11 4.66
CA VAL A 42 25.76 2.48 5.92
C VAL A 42 25.87 3.97 6.24
N LYS A 43 27.02 4.58 6.04
CA LYS A 43 27.22 6.03 6.29
C LYS A 43 26.32 6.88 5.39
N GLN A 44 26.19 6.50 4.12
CA GLN A 44 25.33 7.21 3.17
C GLN A 44 23.86 7.06 3.53
N ALA A 45 23.44 5.83 3.94
CA ALA A 45 22.10 5.57 4.41
C ALA A 45 21.74 6.41 5.65
N ILE A 46 22.66 6.53 6.62
CA ILE A 46 22.50 7.39 7.81
C ILE A 46 22.38 8.87 7.42
N ALA A 47 23.21 9.35 6.50
CA ALA A 47 23.14 10.73 6.01
C ALA A 47 21.79 11.02 5.30
N PHE A 48 21.32 10.08 4.47
CA PHE A 48 20.02 10.18 3.82
C PHE A 48 18.87 10.21 4.84
N MET A 49 18.92 9.40 5.90
CA MET A 49 17.94 9.46 6.98
C MET A 49 17.97 10.81 7.70
N GLY A 50 19.15 11.39 7.93
CA GLY A 50 19.28 12.74 8.47
C GLY A 50 18.56 13.79 7.60
N GLN A 51 18.79 13.74 6.29
CA GLN A 51 18.08 14.60 5.33
C GLN A 51 16.56 14.41 5.35
N MET A 52 16.08 13.18 5.43
CA MET A 52 14.64 12.91 5.53
C MET A 52 14.03 13.54 6.80
N ILE A 53 14.72 13.48 7.94
CA ILE A 53 14.25 14.08 9.20
C ILE A 53 14.14 15.61 9.07
N GLU A 54 15.08 16.25 8.40
CA GLU A 54 15.09 17.70 8.17
C GLU A 54 14.01 18.13 7.15
N GLN A 55 13.94 17.42 6.02
CA GLN A 55 13.08 17.79 4.89
C GLN A 55 11.62 17.36 5.07
N ARG A 56 11.36 16.40 5.95
CA ARG A 56 10.02 15.85 6.26
C ARG A 56 9.24 15.47 5.00
N PRO A 57 9.65 14.44 4.26
CA PRO A 57 8.90 13.95 3.12
C PRO A 57 7.53 13.39 3.56
N ASP A 58 6.55 13.48 2.67
CA ASP A 58 5.24 12.86 2.85
C ASP A 58 5.31 11.36 2.55
N ILE A 59 6.18 10.97 1.59
CA ILE A 59 6.34 9.59 1.12
C ILE A 59 7.82 9.24 0.97
N LEU A 60 8.16 8.02 1.39
CA LEU A 60 9.39 7.32 1.06
C LEU A 60 9.09 6.19 0.06
N LEU A 61 9.70 6.26 -1.14
CA LEU A 61 9.83 5.09 -2.02
C LEU A 61 11.07 4.30 -1.62
N LEU A 62 10.90 3.05 -1.22
CA LEU A 62 11.98 2.20 -0.73
C LEU A 62 12.05 0.92 -1.56
N ASP A 63 13.23 0.61 -2.09
CA ASP A 63 13.49 -0.63 -2.81
C ASP A 63 13.37 -1.84 -1.87
N GLN A 64 12.69 -2.88 -2.34
CA GLN A 64 12.48 -4.14 -1.61
C GLN A 64 13.79 -4.82 -1.21
N VAL A 65 14.84 -4.71 -2.03
CA VAL A 65 16.13 -5.35 -1.74
C VAL A 65 16.82 -4.62 -0.59
N ILE A 66 16.82 -3.29 -0.60
CA ILE A 66 17.34 -2.47 0.51
C ILE A 66 16.61 -2.85 1.80
N LEU A 67 15.30 -3.01 1.75
CA LEU A 67 14.50 -3.40 2.91
C LEU A 67 14.90 -4.77 3.47
N ARG A 68 15.21 -5.75 2.61
CA ARG A 68 15.69 -7.09 3.05
C ARG A 68 17.04 -7.02 3.74
N GLU A 69 17.96 -6.24 3.21
CA GLU A 69 19.29 -6.03 3.81
C GLU A 69 19.16 -5.31 5.16
N VAL A 70 18.29 -4.33 5.25
CA VAL A 70 17.94 -3.60 6.47
C VAL A 70 17.22 -4.48 7.50
N ALA A 71 16.43 -5.45 7.07
CA ALA A 71 15.75 -6.39 7.98
C ALA A 71 16.73 -7.27 8.76
N SER A 72 17.91 -7.57 8.19
CA SER A 72 18.98 -8.27 8.89
C SER A 72 19.64 -7.44 9.99
N LEU A 73 19.45 -6.11 10.00
CA LEU A 73 20.07 -5.13 10.90
C LEU A 73 19.12 -4.59 12.00
N ASP A 74 18.06 -5.34 12.35
CA ASP A 74 17.05 -4.92 13.35
C ASP A 74 16.21 -3.70 12.90
N LEU A 75 15.26 -3.97 12.02
CA LEU A 75 14.31 -3.00 11.46
C LEU A 75 13.60 -2.10 12.49
N GLY A 76 13.40 -2.57 13.70
CA GLY A 76 12.88 -1.76 14.80
C GLY A 76 13.69 -0.50 15.05
N ARG A 77 15.00 -0.57 14.89
CA ARG A 77 15.93 0.57 15.03
C ARG A 77 15.96 1.49 13.80
N ILE A 78 15.81 0.92 12.62
CA ILE A 78 15.86 1.69 11.36
C ILE A 78 14.50 2.28 11.02
N LEU A 79 13.41 1.59 11.30
CA LEU A 79 12.06 2.14 11.28
C LEU A 79 11.76 3.05 12.50
N GLY A 80 12.71 3.21 13.42
CA GLY A 80 12.66 4.24 14.48
C GLY A 80 12.53 5.67 13.94
N TYR A 81 12.63 5.88 12.62
CA TYR A 81 12.21 7.11 11.99
C TYR A 81 10.69 7.34 12.07
N LYS A 82 9.86 6.30 12.32
CA LYS A 82 8.43 6.49 12.58
C LYS A 82 8.16 7.42 13.76
N ASP A 83 8.97 7.35 14.79
CA ASP A 83 8.86 8.25 15.94
C ASP A 83 9.24 9.69 15.56
N LYS A 84 10.16 9.85 14.62
CA LYS A 84 10.65 11.15 14.15
C LYS A 84 9.85 11.70 12.97
N LEU A 85 9.24 10.81 12.16
CA LEU A 85 8.45 11.12 10.98
C LEU A 85 7.11 10.36 11.01
N PRO A 86 6.24 10.59 12.00
CA PRO A 86 5.03 9.80 12.22
C PRO A 86 4.00 9.91 11.09
N THR A 87 4.07 10.96 10.29
CA THR A 87 3.15 11.20 9.16
C THR A 87 3.68 10.69 7.82
N MET A 88 4.98 10.33 7.76
CA MET A 88 5.59 9.83 6.53
C MET A 88 5.06 8.44 6.19
N LYS A 89 4.70 8.26 4.93
CA LYS A 89 4.19 7.00 4.39
C LYS A 89 5.27 6.29 3.61
N THR A 90 5.22 4.97 3.58
CA THR A 90 6.23 4.17 2.87
C THR A 90 5.57 3.35 1.76
N ILE A 91 6.16 3.42 0.57
CA ILE A 91 5.85 2.57 -0.57
C ILE A 91 7.08 1.70 -0.85
N ILE A 92 6.90 0.38 -0.79
CA ILE A 92 7.94 -0.57 -1.19
C ILE A 92 7.84 -0.82 -2.69
N VAL A 93 8.97 -0.66 -3.37
CA VAL A 93 9.09 -0.90 -4.81
C VAL A 93 9.90 -2.18 -5.04
N GLY A 94 9.39 -3.09 -5.86
CA GLY A 94 10.07 -4.35 -6.13
C GLY A 94 9.52 -5.08 -7.35
N ILE A 95 10.13 -6.23 -7.69
CA ILE A 95 9.70 -7.07 -8.80
C ILE A 95 8.65 -8.09 -8.33
N ARG A 96 8.91 -8.72 -7.18
CA ARG A 96 8.05 -9.75 -6.59
C ARG A 96 8.00 -9.56 -5.08
N PHE A 97 6.81 -9.67 -4.52
CA PHE A 97 6.59 -9.65 -3.09
C PHE A 97 6.24 -11.06 -2.59
N ASN A 98 6.81 -11.44 -1.45
CA ASN A 98 6.38 -12.59 -0.69
C ASN A 98 5.20 -12.16 0.21
N GLU A 99 4.15 -12.95 0.25
CA GLU A 99 2.87 -12.63 0.87
C GLU A 99 2.99 -12.44 2.39
N GLU A 100 3.66 -13.35 3.07
CA GLU A 100 3.92 -13.27 4.53
C GLU A 100 4.65 -11.96 4.88
N ASN A 101 5.65 -11.59 4.07
CA ASN A 101 6.39 -10.36 4.27
C ASN A 101 5.52 -9.12 4.02
N VAL A 102 4.58 -9.18 3.07
CA VAL A 102 3.65 -8.06 2.81
C VAL A 102 2.76 -7.82 4.02
N ILE A 103 2.20 -8.87 4.62
CA ILE A 103 1.37 -8.76 5.82
C ILE A 103 2.17 -8.14 6.96
N ALA A 104 3.34 -8.67 7.26
CA ALA A 104 4.21 -8.15 8.31
C ALA A 104 4.62 -6.68 8.08
N MET A 105 4.92 -6.30 6.83
CA MET A 105 5.24 -4.92 6.48
C MET A 105 4.03 -3.99 6.62
N MET A 106 2.82 -4.45 6.29
CA MET A 106 1.58 -3.68 6.49
C MET A 106 1.30 -3.46 7.98
N GLU A 107 1.48 -4.47 8.81
CA GLU A 107 1.42 -4.34 10.28
C GLU A 107 2.48 -3.35 10.78
N GLY A 108 3.68 -3.40 10.19
CA GLY A 108 4.75 -2.43 10.38
C GLY A 108 4.41 -1.02 9.86
N GLY A 109 3.25 -0.82 9.17
CA GLY A 109 2.75 0.46 8.69
C GLY A 109 3.26 0.88 7.32
N VAL A 110 3.64 -0.05 6.46
CA VAL A 110 3.82 0.21 5.02
C VAL A 110 2.44 0.37 4.37
N GLN A 111 2.28 1.40 3.54
CA GLN A 111 1.00 1.71 2.91
C GLN A 111 0.95 1.38 1.42
N GLY A 112 2.08 1.15 0.77
CA GLY A 112 2.12 0.83 -0.66
C GLY A 112 3.08 -0.29 -1.00
N PHE A 113 2.66 -1.18 -1.90
CA PHE A 113 3.49 -2.21 -2.50
C PHE A 113 3.36 -2.11 -4.01
N PHE A 114 4.44 -1.71 -4.66
CA PHE A 114 4.43 -1.42 -6.09
C PHE A 114 5.37 -2.35 -6.86
N ARG A 115 4.83 -3.07 -7.84
CA ARG A 115 5.62 -3.89 -8.76
C ARG A 115 6.11 -3.04 -9.93
N THR A 116 7.42 -3.04 -10.16
CA THR A 116 8.05 -2.21 -11.20
C THR A 116 7.54 -2.51 -12.61
N GLU A 117 7.06 -3.71 -12.86
CA GLU A 117 6.47 -4.12 -14.15
C GLU A 117 5.16 -3.39 -14.51
N LEU A 118 4.50 -2.75 -13.54
CA LEU A 118 3.27 -1.99 -13.76
C LEU A 118 3.51 -0.63 -14.45
N GLY A 119 4.77 -0.20 -14.53
CA GLY A 119 5.18 1.02 -15.23
C GLY A 119 4.96 2.31 -14.42
N ASP A 120 5.58 3.38 -14.92
CA ASP A 120 5.72 4.65 -14.19
C ASP A 120 4.38 5.36 -13.95
N GLU A 121 3.42 5.24 -14.87
CA GLU A 121 2.09 5.86 -14.71
C GLU A 121 1.34 5.29 -13.50
N GLN A 122 1.42 3.96 -13.32
CA GLN A 122 0.82 3.31 -12.17
C GLN A 122 1.57 3.64 -10.87
N LEU A 123 2.89 3.85 -10.94
CA LEU A 123 3.65 4.31 -9.77
C LEU A 123 3.22 5.72 -9.34
N ILE A 124 3.05 6.63 -10.27
CA ILE A 124 2.55 7.99 -9.98
C ILE A 124 1.16 7.94 -9.35
N LYS A 125 0.29 7.07 -9.87
CA LYS A 125 -1.03 6.83 -9.27
C LYS A 125 -0.91 6.26 -7.86
N CYS A 126 -0.04 5.27 -7.63
CA CYS A 126 0.27 4.71 -6.32
C CYS A 126 0.71 5.80 -5.33
N ILE A 127 1.65 6.66 -5.73
CA ILE A 127 2.13 7.78 -4.91
C ILE A 127 0.97 8.68 -4.49
N ARG A 128 0.07 9.05 -5.41
CA ARG A 128 -1.08 9.90 -5.11
C ARG A 128 -2.08 9.23 -4.16
N VAL A 129 -2.32 7.95 -4.36
CA VAL A 129 -3.22 7.14 -3.50
C VAL A 129 -2.67 7.08 -2.08
N VAL A 130 -1.40 6.73 -1.94
CA VAL A 130 -0.75 6.64 -0.63
C VAL A 130 -0.65 8.01 0.03
N ALA A 131 -0.38 9.10 -0.73
CA ALA A 131 -0.36 10.46 -0.20
C ALA A 131 -1.67 10.85 0.49
N ARG A 132 -2.81 10.36 0.00
CA ARG A 132 -4.14 10.59 0.60
C ARG A 132 -4.42 9.72 1.84
N GLY A 133 -3.49 8.84 2.22
CA GLY A 133 -3.67 7.92 3.35
C GLY A 133 -4.40 6.63 2.99
N GLU A 134 -4.52 6.33 1.70
CA GLU A 134 -5.07 5.07 1.20
C GLU A 134 -3.94 4.04 1.04
N ILE A 135 -4.29 2.75 1.04
CA ILE A 135 -3.32 1.67 0.82
C ILE A 135 -3.32 1.30 -0.67
N TRP A 136 -2.11 1.06 -1.21
CA TRP A 136 -1.93 0.55 -2.56
C TRP A 136 -1.44 -0.89 -2.57
N LEU A 137 -2.27 -1.77 -3.14
CA LEU A 137 -1.92 -3.14 -3.53
C LEU A 137 -2.53 -3.39 -4.91
N ASP A 138 -1.79 -4.00 -5.83
CA ASP A 138 -2.41 -4.45 -7.09
C ASP A 138 -3.28 -5.70 -6.87
N ALA A 139 -4.20 -5.95 -7.81
CA ALA A 139 -5.17 -7.03 -7.68
C ALA A 139 -4.53 -8.42 -7.50
N ALA A 140 -3.42 -8.69 -8.20
CA ALA A 140 -2.73 -9.97 -8.09
C ALA A 140 -2.08 -10.14 -6.70
N LEU A 141 -1.52 -9.08 -6.14
CA LEU A 141 -0.95 -9.11 -4.79
C LEU A 141 -2.04 -9.23 -3.73
N ILE A 142 -3.18 -8.56 -3.92
CA ILE A 142 -4.35 -8.71 -3.03
C ILE A 142 -4.78 -10.17 -2.97
N THR A 143 -4.95 -10.83 -4.11
CA THR A 143 -5.38 -12.24 -4.16
C THR A 143 -4.41 -13.14 -3.40
N ARG A 144 -3.11 -13.00 -3.65
CA ARG A 144 -2.09 -13.85 -3.01
C ARG A 144 -1.97 -13.61 -1.49
N VAL A 145 -2.00 -12.35 -1.06
CA VAL A 145 -2.03 -12.01 0.38
C VAL A 145 -3.26 -12.58 1.04
N PHE A 146 -4.38 -12.59 0.31
CA PHE A 146 -5.60 -13.19 0.82
C PHE A 146 -5.51 -14.71 0.96
N ASP A 147 -5.00 -15.40 -0.06
CA ASP A 147 -4.84 -16.86 -0.02
C ASP A 147 -3.94 -17.29 1.14
N GLU A 148 -2.82 -16.59 1.36
CA GLU A 148 -1.93 -16.82 2.49
C GLU A 148 -2.62 -16.57 3.84
N PHE A 149 -3.36 -15.47 3.94
CA PHE A 149 -4.14 -15.15 5.13
C PHE A 149 -5.19 -16.23 5.44
N ILE A 150 -5.86 -16.75 4.41
CA ILE A 150 -6.81 -17.87 4.55
C ILE A 150 -6.10 -19.13 5.02
N GLU A 151 -4.92 -19.44 4.48
CA GLU A 151 -4.15 -20.62 4.87
C GLU A 151 -3.69 -20.55 6.34
N GLU A 152 -3.20 -19.39 6.78
CA GLU A 152 -2.86 -19.18 8.20
C GLU A 152 -4.08 -19.30 9.11
N LEU A 153 -5.21 -18.78 8.69
CA LEU A 153 -6.45 -18.84 9.48
C LEU A 153 -7.06 -20.23 9.50
N THR A 154 -6.92 -21.01 8.43
CA THR A 154 -7.36 -22.42 8.42
C THR A 154 -6.49 -23.29 9.33
N LYS A 155 -5.22 -22.94 9.51
CA LYS A 155 -4.33 -23.57 10.52
C LYS A 155 -4.72 -23.20 11.96
N LYS A 156 -5.43 -22.09 12.17
CA LYS A 156 -5.97 -21.63 13.48
C LYS A 156 -7.53 -21.73 13.52
N ARG A 157 -8.04 -22.91 13.28
CA ARG A 157 -9.43 -23.26 12.91
C ARG A 157 -10.57 -22.62 13.73
N ASP A 158 -10.40 -22.42 15.04
CA ASP A 158 -11.50 -22.02 15.92
C ASP A 158 -11.86 -20.53 15.91
N ARG A 159 -11.00 -19.69 15.40
CA ARG A 159 -11.23 -18.24 15.30
C ARG A 159 -11.77 -17.80 13.96
N PHE A 160 -11.60 -18.62 12.95
CA PHE A 160 -11.87 -18.30 11.55
C PHE A 160 -13.33 -18.51 11.13
N GLU A 161 -13.98 -19.56 11.62
CA GLU A 161 -15.39 -19.82 11.28
C GLU A 161 -16.28 -18.64 11.69
N SER A 162 -15.99 -17.99 12.82
CA SER A 162 -16.77 -16.84 13.28
C SER A 162 -16.52 -15.57 12.45
N LEU A 163 -15.30 -15.33 11.95
CA LEU A 163 -14.96 -14.10 11.24
C LEU A 163 -15.33 -14.14 9.75
N THR A 164 -15.18 -15.27 9.08
CA THR A 164 -15.45 -15.35 7.64
C THR A 164 -16.91 -15.64 7.32
N HIS A 165 -17.60 -16.42 8.11
CA HIS A 165 -19.07 -16.56 7.99
C HIS A 165 -19.77 -15.23 8.29
N LEU A 166 -19.33 -14.50 9.32
CA LEU A 166 -19.86 -13.16 9.62
C LEU A 166 -19.58 -12.15 8.50
N SER A 167 -18.38 -12.14 7.92
CA SER A 167 -18.00 -11.13 6.94
C SER A 167 -18.61 -11.35 5.55
N VAL A 168 -18.71 -12.59 5.08
CA VAL A 168 -19.37 -12.90 3.79
C VAL A 168 -20.89 -12.84 3.94
N ALA A 169 -21.45 -13.33 5.03
CA ALA A 169 -22.89 -13.19 5.33
C ALA A 169 -23.28 -11.71 5.50
N ASN A 170 -22.40 -10.87 6.01
CA ASN A 170 -22.66 -9.44 6.16
C ASN A 170 -22.65 -8.67 4.80
N LEU A 171 -22.06 -9.22 3.74
CA LEU A 171 -22.16 -8.62 2.41
C LEU A 171 -23.60 -8.64 1.86
N GLU A 172 -24.43 -9.59 2.27
CA GLU A 172 -25.84 -9.62 1.92
C GLU A 172 -26.63 -8.44 2.50
N MET A 173 -26.10 -7.77 3.53
CA MET A 173 -26.68 -6.57 4.12
C MET A 173 -26.35 -5.29 3.32
N LEU A 174 -25.45 -5.38 2.35
CA LEU A 174 -25.09 -4.23 1.53
C LEU A 174 -26.11 -3.99 0.44
N SER A 175 -26.44 -2.72 0.22
CA SER A 175 -27.25 -2.32 -0.92
C SER A 175 -26.51 -2.60 -2.24
N PRO A 176 -27.22 -2.70 -3.38
CA PRO A 176 -26.59 -2.85 -4.69
C PRO A 176 -25.54 -1.77 -4.95
N ARG A 177 -25.75 -0.55 -4.50
CA ARG A 177 -24.83 0.57 -4.65
C ARG A 177 -23.56 0.41 -3.80
N GLU A 178 -23.69 -0.11 -2.60
CA GLU A 178 -22.56 -0.43 -1.73
C GLU A 178 -21.74 -1.60 -2.30
N MET A 179 -22.39 -2.59 -2.91
CA MET A 179 -21.70 -3.69 -3.61
C MET A 179 -20.93 -3.21 -4.85
N GLU A 180 -21.49 -2.25 -5.62
CA GLU A 180 -20.74 -1.62 -6.72
C GLU A 180 -19.49 -0.91 -6.21
N VAL A 181 -19.60 -0.16 -5.14
CA VAL A 181 -18.43 0.49 -4.50
C VAL A 181 -17.40 -0.54 -4.04
N MET A 182 -17.83 -1.65 -3.41
CA MET A 182 -16.95 -2.75 -3.01
C MET A 182 -16.20 -3.36 -4.20
N SER A 183 -16.91 -3.60 -5.32
CA SER A 183 -16.31 -4.09 -6.57
C SER A 183 -15.23 -3.16 -7.11
N LEU A 184 -15.39 -1.86 -6.98
CA LEU A 184 -14.39 -0.89 -7.45
C LEU A 184 -13.21 -0.74 -6.48
N ILE A 185 -13.47 -0.90 -5.18
CA ILE A 185 -12.41 -1.00 -4.15
C ILE A 185 -11.50 -2.20 -4.44
N SER A 186 -12.04 -3.37 -4.75
CA SER A 186 -11.25 -4.57 -5.08
C SER A 186 -10.39 -4.41 -6.34
N LYS A 187 -10.73 -3.47 -7.22
CA LYS A 187 -9.94 -3.08 -8.40
C LYS A 187 -8.92 -1.97 -8.11
N SER A 188 -8.63 -1.70 -6.83
CA SER A 188 -7.68 -0.69 -6.38
C SER A 188 -7.99 0.75 -6.85
N MET A 189 -9.26 1.05 -7.17
CA MET A 189 -9.67 2.39 -7.60
C MET A 189 -9.71 3.34 -6.41
N THR A 190 -9.23 4.56 -6.57
CA THR A 190 -9.32 5.63 -5.56
C THR A 190 -10.76 6.10 -5.37
N ASN A 191 -11.03 6.86 -4.30
CA ASN A 191 -12.36 7.43 -4.07
C ASN A 191 -12.80 8.40 -5.18
N GLU A 192 -11.86 9.10 -5.79
CA GLU A 192 -12.11 10.00 -6.92
C GLU A 192 -12.48 9.20 -8.17
N GLU A 193 -11.71 8.16 -8.52
CA GLU A 193 -12.02 7.29 -9.66
C GLU A 193 -13.35 6.54 -9.48
N ILE A 194 -13.68 6.12 -8.25
CA ILE A 194 -14.98 5.53 -7.93
C ILE A 194 -16.09 6.57 -8.12
N ALA A 195 -15.85 7.80 -7.64
CA ALA A 195 -16.80 8.89 -7.77
C ALA A 195 -17.07 9.20 -9.25
N ASP A 196 -16.04 9.34 -10.07
CA ASP A 196 -16.14 9.57 -11.50
C ASP A 196 -16.89 8.43 -12.20
N LYS A 197 -16.53 7.19 -11.90
CA LYS A 197 -17.13 6.00 -12.52
C LYS A 197 -18.58 5.79 -12.15
N LEU A 198 -18.97 6.18 -10.95
CA LEU A 198 -20.34 6.02 -10.44
C LEU A 198 -21.18 7.29 -10.54
N PHE A 199 -20.63 8.37 -11.11
CA PHE A 199 -21.27 9.70 -11.19
C PHE A 199 -21.69 10.25 -9.82
N LEU A 200 -20.79 10.14 -8.84
CA LEU A 200 -20.97 10.58 -7.46
C LEU A 200 -19.92 11.65 -7.10
N SER A 201 -20.09 12.29 -5.93
CA SER A 201 -19.02 13.06 -5.32
C SER A 201 -18.07 12.15 -4.54
N SER A 202 -16.78 12.50 -4.44
CA SER A 202 -15.82 11.79 -3.59
C SER A 202 -16.26 11.74 -2.12
N LYS A 203 -17.00 12.77 -1.65
CA LYS A 203 -17.62 12.82 -0.32
C LYS A 203 -18.70 11.74 -0.17
N THR A 204 -19.51 11.53 -1.21
CA THR A 204 -20.56 10.49 -1.23
C THR A 204 -19.92 9.08 -1.19
N VAL A 205 -18.84 8.86 -1.96
CA VAL A 205 -18.10 7.59 -1.92
C VAL A 205 -17.54 7.31 -0.52
N LYS A 206 -16.95 8.31 0.15
CA LYS A 206 -16.48 8.18 1.56
C LYS A 206 -17.63 7.81 2.51
N THR A 207 -18.84 8.34 2.26
CA THR A 207 -20.02 7.99 3.05
C THR A 207 -20.43 6.54 2.81
N HIS A 208 -20.46 6.09 1.56
CA HIS A 208 -20.71 4.68 1.24
C HIS A 208 -19.69 3.77 1.89
N MET A 209 -18.41 4.08 1.80
CA MET A 209 -17.34 3.29 2.46
C MET A 209 -17.55 3.18 3.97
N ARG A 210 -17.88 4.28 4.65
CA ARG A 210 -18.19 4.27 6.08
C ARG A 210 -19.37 3.35 6.40
N ASN A 211 -20.42 3.41 5.61
CA ASN A 211 -21.61 2.57 5.77
C ASN A 211 -21.29 1.09 5.52
N ILE A 212 -20.51 0.79 4.46
CA ILE A 212 -20.01 -0.55 4.14
C ILE A 212 -19.23 -1.10 5.34
N PHE A 213 -18.26 -0.33 5.84
CA PHE A 213 -17.43 -0.75 6.97
C PHE A 213 -18.27 -1.04 8.23
N ALA A 214 -19.25 -0.19 8.52
CA ALA A 214 -20.15 -0.40 9.64
C ALA A 214 -21.06 -1.62 9.48
N LYS A 215 -21.67 -1.82 8.30
CA LYS A 215 -22.60 -2.93 8.03
C LYS A 215 -21.87 -4.28 7.95
N ALA A 216 -20.75 -4.33 7.23
CA ALA A 216 -20.01 -5.57 7.01
C ALA A 216 -18.99 -5.88 8.13
N GLY A 217 -18.83 -5.01 9.12
CA GLY A 217 -17.85 -5.17 10.20
C GLY A 217 -16.41 -5.04 9.74
N ILE A 218 -16.17 -4.30 8.67
CA ILE A 218 -14.87 -4.12 8.01
C ILE A 218 -14.11 -2.97 8.66
N ARG A 219 -12.81 -3.15 8.94
CA ARG A 219 -11.99 -2.17 9.64
C ARG A 219 -11.27 -1.20 8.72
N ASN A 220 -10.94 -1.64 7.50
CA ASN A 220 -10.17 -0.84 6.55
C ASN A 220 -10.43 -1.26 5.09
N ARG A 221 -9.88 -0.47 4.16
CA ARG A 221 -10.07 -0.66 2.71
C ARG A 221 -9.47 -1.97 2.18
N VAL A 222 -8.37 -2.44 2.77
CA VAL A 222 -7.72 -3.69 2.36
C VAL A 222 -8.63 -4.86 2.69
N GLU A 223 -9.17 -4.89 3.90
CA GLU A 223 -10.14 -5.89 4.33
C GLU A 223 -11.39 -5.89 3.43
N ALA A 224 -11.87 -4.72 3.04
CA ALA A 224 -12.97 -4.59 2.07
C ALA A 224 -12.64 -5.23 0.71
N ALA A 225 -11.46 -4.94 0.17
CA ALA A 225 -11.00 -5.51 -1.09
C ALA A 225 -10.89 -7.04 -1.02
N LEU A 226 -10.31 -7.56 0.06
CA LEU A 226 -10.13 -9.00 0.32
C LEU A 226 -11.47 -9.74 0.40
N ILE A 227 -12.41 -9.24 1.21
CA ILE A 227 -13.72 -9.84 1.42
C ILE A 227 -14.52 -9.87 0.11
N TYR A 228 -14.51 -8.78 -0.67
CA TYR A 228 -15.21 -8.74 -1.95
C TYR A 228 -14.60 -9.69 -2.98
N THR A 229 -13.27 -9.75 -3.09
CA THR A 229 -12.59 -10.65 -4.03
C THR A 229 -12.95 -12.10 -3.73
N ARG A 230 -12.99 -12.49 -2.46
CA ARG A 230 -13.46 -13.82 -2.05
C ARG A 230 -14.92 -14.07 -2.40
N HIS A 231 -15.81 -13.14 -2.10
CA HIS A 231 -17.23 -13.27 -2.44
C HIS A 231 -17.41 -13.53 -3.94
N ALA A 232 -16.68 -12.79 -4.77
CA ALA A 232 -16.72 -12.95 -6.23
C ALA A 232 -16.24 -14.32 -6.71
N LEU A 233 -15.25 -14.93 -6.00
CA LEU A 233 -14.73 -16.28 -6.31
C LEU A 233 -15.71 -17.41 -5.91
N ILE A 234 -16.52 -17.19 -4.87
CA ILE A 234 -17.47 -18.20 -4.38
C ILE A 234 -18.80 -18.14 -5.15
N SER A 235 -19.13 -16.96 -5.72
CA SER A 235 -20.40 -16.70 -6.43
C SER A 235 -20.34 -17.07 -7.92
N HIS A 236 -19.23 -17.63 -8.40
CA HIS A 236 -19.01 -18.20 -9.72
C HIS A 236 -18.71 -19.69 -9.63
#